data_a632c336aace179a2763c1eb0370ccc2
#
_entry.id   a632c336aace179a2763c1eb0370ccc2
#
_cell.length_a   1.000
_cell.length_b   1.000
_cell.length_c   1.000
_cell.angle_alpha   90.00
_cell.angle_beta   90.00
_cell.angle_gamma   90.00
#
_symmetry.space_group_name_H-M   'P 1'
#
loop_
_entity.id
_entity.type
_entity.pdbx_description
1 polymer ?
#
loop_
_entity_poly.entity_id
_entity_poly.type
_entity_poly.pdbx_seq_one_letter_code
_entity_poly.pdbx_strand_id
1 'polypeptide(L)'
;MTDVEVPQSPGSRVLLVWDAPNMDMSLGSLLGARPTSAYRPRFDAVGRWLLELAGEGVAEACVFTNVTPGSTEVVRPWVEALRNVGFAVFAKPKVTDDSDIDSDMLDHIELRRKEGDLAQVVVASGDGRAFRSPLEALVRDGIDVTVIGFREYATFAQASEVIGFRDLEEIDGVFREPLPRMTLDSLPDEGAWLQPFRSLRSLLEKR
;
A
#
# COMPACT_ATOMS: atom_id res chain seq x y z
N MET A 1 13.39 -6.89 17.52
CA MET A 1 12.99 -5.75 18.38
C MET A 1 11.54 -5.49 18.05
N THR A 2 10.65 -5.72 19.01
CA THR A 2 9.23 -5.39 18.84
C THR A 2 9.13 -3.88 18.89
N ASP A 3 8.89 -3.24 17.74
CA ASP A 3 8.53 -1.83 17.69
C ASP A 3 7.24 -1.66 18.49
N VAL A 4 7.38 -1.06 19.67
CA VAL A 4 6.22 -0.61 20.45
C VAL A 4 5.71 0.64 19.74
N GLU A 5 4.69 0.44 18.88
CA GLU A 5 3.95 1.55 18.29
C GLU A 5 3.35 2.37 19.43
N VAL A 6 3.85 3.58 19.64
CA VAL A 6 3.34 4.49 20.66
C VAL A 6 2.06 5.13 20.15
N PRO A 7 0.92 4.98 20.83
CA PRO A 7 -0.32 5.62 20.42
C PRO A 7 -0.16 7.14 20.26
N GLN A 8 -0.73 7.68 19.21
CA GLN A 8 -0.63 9.11 18.90
C GLN A 8 -1.41 9.97 19.91
N SER A 9 -0.97 11.20 20.09
CA SER A 9 -1.60 12.15 21.01
C SER A 9 -2.98 12.61 20.47
N PRO A 10 -3.91 13.05 21.36
CA PRO A 10 -5.16 13.63 20.93
C PRO A 10 -4.97 14.77 19.94
N GLY A 11 -5.72 14.75 18.84
CA GLY A 11 -5.65 15.75 17.77
C GLY A 11 -4.57 15.53 16.72
N SER A 12 -3.68 14.53 16.90
CA SER A 12 -2.75 14.10 15.85
C SER A 12 -3.45 13.23 14.81
N ARG A 13 -2.95 13.24 13.58
CA ARG A 13 -3.50 12.47 12.45
C ARG A 13 -2.53 11.37 12.02
N VAL A 14 -3.08 10.17 11.82
CA VAL A 14 -2.42 9.08 11.08
C VAL A 14 -3.13 8.91 9.76
N LEU A 15 -2.40 9.11 8.66
CA LEU A 15 -2.93 9.05 7.30
C LEU A 15 -2.46 7.76 6.63
N LEU A 16 -3.38 6.93 6.17
CA LEU A 16 -3.11 5.83 5.24
C LEU A 16 -3.41 6.26 3.81
N VAL A 17 -2.44 6.12 2.92
CA VAL A 17 -2.63 6.20 1.47
C VAL A 17 -2.33 4.85 0.82
N TRP A 18 -3.28 4.31 0.07
CA TRP A 18 -3.23 2.98 -0.52
C TRP A 18 -3.20 3.06 -2.04
N ASP A 19 -2.12 2.58 -2.63
CA ASP A 19 -1.91 2.45 -4.07
C ASP A 19 -2.54 1.13 -4.57
N ALA A 20 -3.79 1.19 -5.00
CA ALA A 20 -4.51 -0.03 -5.37
C ALA A 20 -3.91 -0.75 -6.60
N PRO A 21 -3.50 -0.07 -7.70
CA PRO A 21 -2.84 -0.72 -8.82
C PRO A 21 -1.55 -1.43 -8.45
N ASN A 22 -0.67 -0.78 -7.69
CA ASN A 22 0.61 -1.36 -7.28
C ASN A 22 0.41 -2.56 -6.35
N MET A 23 -0.49 -2.43 -5.38
CA MET A 23 -0.78 -3.51 -4.44
C MET A 23 -1.44 -4.72 -5.11
N ASP A 24 -2.35 -4.51 -6.08
CA ASP A 24 -2.94 -5.58 -6.88
C ASP A 24 -1.90 -6.28 -7.78
N MET A 25 -0.99 -5.51 -8.39
CA MET A 25 0.11 -6.06 -9.18
C MET A 25 1.06 -6.90 -8.31
N SER A 26 1.45 -6.38 -7.16
CA SER A 26 2.34 -7.08 -6.22
C SER A 26 1.71 -8.38 -5.73
N LEU A 27 0.43 -8.33 -5.35
CA LEU A 27 -0.32 -9.52 -4.95
C LEU A 27 -0.44 -10.54 -6.10
N GLY A 28 -0.76 -10.08 -7.31
CA GLY A 28 -0.83 -10.95 -8.48
C GLY A 28 0.49 -11.63 -8.80
N SER A 29 1.59 -10.91 -8.67
CA SER A 29 2.94 -11.44 -8.86
C SER A 29 3.32 -12.47 -7.78
N LEU A 30 2.90 -12.24 -6.53
CA LEU A 30 3.12 -13.16 -5.42
C LEU A 30 2.35 -14.47 -5.60
N LEU A 31 1.11 -14.38 -6.07
CA LEU A 31 0.23 -15.54 -6.31
C LEU A 31 0.54 -16.27 -7.63
N GLY A 32 1.30 -15.64 -8.55
CA GLY A 32 1.49 -16.14 -9.91
C GLY A 32 0.23 -16.10 -10.77
N ALA A 33 -0.84 -15.44 -10.31
CA ALA A 33 -2.13 -15.35 -10.97
C ALA A 33 -2.87 -14.06 -10.60
N ARG A 34 -3.91 -13.72 -11.36
CA ARG A 34 -4.77 -12.58 -11.03
C ARG A 34 -5.45 -12.81 -9.66
N PRO A 35 -5.33 -11.86 -8.71
CA PRO A 35 -5.92 -12.00 -7.39
C PRO A 35 -7.44 -12.14 -7.46
N THR A 36 -7.97 -13.16 -6.79
CA THR A 36 -9.41 -13.30 -6.55
C THR A 36 -9.81 -12.57 -5.27
N SER A 37 -11.09 -12.38 -5.04
CA SER A 37 -11.60 -11.76 -3.80
C SER A 37 -11.19 -12.52 -2.52
N ALA A 38 -10.88 -13.81 -2.62
CA ALA A 38 -10.46 -14.63 -1.47
C ALA A 38 -9.06 -14.25 -0.97
N TYR A 39 -8.18 -13.81 -1.87
CA TYR A 39 -6.80 -13.44 -1.56
C TYR A 39 -6.58 -11.93 -1.40
N ARG A 40 -7.62 -11.12 -1.61
CA ARG A 40 -7.49 -9.67 -1.41
C ARG A 40 -7.48 -9.29 0.06
N PRO A 41 -6.71 -8.24 0.43
CA PRO A 41 -6.71 -7.72 1.79
C PRO A 41 -8.11 -7.35 2.26
N ARG A 42 -8.40 -7.65 3.50
CA ARG A 42 -9.62 -7.23 4.18
C ARG A 42 -9.45 -5.82 4.73
N PHE A 43 -10.06 -4.86 4.05
CA PHE A 43 -9.93 -3.44 4.40
C PHE A 43 -10.54 -3.09 5.76
N ASP A 44 -11.52 -3.86 6.25
CA ASP A 44 -12.03 -3.72 7.62
C ASP A 44 -10.96 -4.06 8.67
N ALA A 45 -10.07 -5.02 8.39
CA ALA A 45 -8.96 -5.34 9.27
C ALA A 45 -7.85 -4.28 9.18
N VAL A 46 -7.52 -3.81 7.97
CA VAL A 46 -6.58 -2.69 7.78
C VAL A 46 -7.08 -1.44 8.51
N GLY A 47 -8.39 -1.14 8.43
CA GLY A 47 -8.98 -0.01 9.13
C GLY A 47 -8.91 -0.12 10.65
N ARG A 48 -9.15 -1.31 11.22
CA ARG A 48 -8.98 -1.55 12.66
C ARG A 48 -7.55 -1.34 13.11
N TRP A 49 -6.59 -1.91 12.38
CA TRP A 49 -5.18 -1.70 12.67
C TRP A 49 -4.78 -0.22 12.60
N LEU A 50 -5.29 0.52 11.61
CA LEU A 50 -5.03 1.96 11.51
C LEU A 50 -5.61 2.75 12.70
N LEU A 51 -6.80 2.35 13.18
CA LEU A 51 -7.41 2.95 14.37
C LEU A 51 -6.58 2.65 15.63
N GLU A 52 -6.07 1.44 15.77
CA GLU A 52 -5.16 1.06 16.87
C GLU A 52 -3.88 1.89 16.82
N LEU A 53 -3.30 2.07 15.63
CA LEU A 53 -2.12 2.90 15.43
C LEU A 53 -2.38 4.37 15.76
N ALA A 54 -3.54 4.91 15.40
CA ALA A 54 -3.92 6.28 15.70
C ALA A 54 -4.23 6.51 17.19
N GLY A 55 -4.63 5.47 17.94
CA GLY A 55 -4.97 5.57 19.35
C GLY A 55 -6.06 6.61 19.61
N GLU A 56 -5.73 7.69 20.34
CA GLU A 56 -6.64 8.81 20.59
C GLU A 56 -6.64 9.88 19.48
N GLY A 57 -5.77 9.71 18.48
CA GLY A 57 -5.67 10.58 17.32
C GLY A 57 -6.74 10.30 16.26
N VAL A 58 -6.62 10.96 15.12
CA VAL A 58 -7.51 10.82 13.98
C VAL A 58 -6.91 9.82 12.98
N ALA A 59 -7.62 8.74 12.69
CA ALA A 59 -7.29 7.84 11.59
C ALA A 59 -7.99 8.30 10.31
N GLU A 60 -7.22 8.50 9.25
CA GLU A 60 -7.73 8.80 7.91
C GLU A 60 -7.18 7.78 6.92
N ALA A 61 -8.05 7.20 6.09
CA ALA A 61 -7.68 6.19 5.11
C ALA A 61 -8.18 6.54 3.72
N CYS A 62 -7.28 6.60 2.75
CA CYS A 62 -7.55 6.93 1.37
C CYS A 62 -7.01 5.84 0.44
N VAL A 63 -7.85 5.36 -0.48
CA VAL A 63 -7.46 4.44 -1.55
C VAL A 63 -7.41 5.19 -2.86
N PHE A 64 -6.30 5.09 -3.56
CA PHE A 64 -6.10 5.67 -4.88
C PHE A 64 -6.18 4.57 -5.94
N THR A 65 -6.91 4.82 -7.01
CA THR A 65 -7.08 3.83 -8.08
C THR A 65 -7.27 4.49 -9.43
N ASN A 66 -6.86 3.77 -10.47
CA ASN A 66 -7.18 4.11 -11.86
C ASN A 66 -8.43 3.35 -12.30
N VAL A 67 -9.30 4.02 -13.06
CA VAL A 67 -10.50 3.42 -13.65
C VAL A 67 -10.34 3.43 -15.16
N THR A 68 -10.21 2.25 -15.74
CA THR A 68 -10.16 2.10 -17.22
C THR A 68 -11.53 2.44 -17.81
N PRO A 69 -11.59 3.14 -18.96
CA PRO A 69 -12.84 3.38 -19.65
C PRO A 69 -13.64 2.09 -19.86
N GLY A 70 -14.93 2.11 -19.51
CA GLY A 70 -15.82 0.95 -19.59
C GLY A 70 -15.74 -0.04 -18.42
N SER A 71 -14.83 0.12 -17.46
CA SER A 71 -14.74 -0.77 -16.32
C SER A 71 -15.50 -0.29 -15.07
N THR A 72 -16.20 0.82 -15.16
CA THR A 72 -16.88 1.46 -13.99
C THR A 72 -17.81 0.50 -13.25
N GLU A 73 -18.62 -0.29 -13.98
CA GLU A 73 -19.55 -1.25 -13.37
C GLU A 73 -18.83 -2.40 -12.64
N VAL A 74 -17.65 -2.77 -13.12
CA VAL A 74 -16.83 -3.83 -12.51
C VAL A 74 -16.16 -3.34 -11.24
N VAL A 75 -15.73 -2.07 -11.23
CA VAL A 75 -15.00 -1.45 -10.08
C VAL A 75 -15.96 -0.96 -9.00
N ARG A 76 -17.19 -0.55 -9.37
CA ARG A 76 -18.20 0.02 -8.47
C ARG A 76 -18.40 -0.77 -7.17
N PRO A 77 -18.66 -2.10 -7.18
CA PRO A 77 -18.92 -2.83 -5.93
C PRO A 77 -17.74 -2.79 -4.96
N TRP A 78 -16.52 -2.80 -5.49
CA TRP A 78 -15.32 -2.70 -4.68
C TRP A 78 -15.15 -1.29 -4.07
N VAL A 79 -15.37 -0.24 -4.86
CA VAL A 79 -15.33 1.15 -4.38
C VAL A 79 -16.40 1.38 -3.29
N GLU A 80 -17.61 0.87 -3.48
CA GLU A 80 -18.68 0.98 -2.50
C GLU A 80 -18.35 0.21 -1.22
N ALA A 81 -17.74 -0.98 -1.33
CA ALA A 81 -17.30 -1.74 -0.17
C ALA A 81 -16.23 -0.98 0.65
N LEU A 82 -15.25 -0.35 0.01
CA LEU A 82 -14.25 0.50 0.66
C LEU A 82 -14.90 1.68 1.40
N ARG A 83 -15.80 2.39 0.73
CA ARG A 83 -16.50 3.53 1.31
C ARG A 83 -17.39 3.13 2.50
N ASN A 84 -18.00 1.94 2.45
CA ASN A 84 -18.79 1.41 3.57
C ASN A 84 -17.94 1.04 4.79
N VAL A 85 -16.67 0.73 4.59
CA VAL A 85 -15.71 0.49 5.69
C VAL A 85 -15.15 1.81 6.26
N GLY A 86 -15.31 2.92 5.54
CA GLY A 86 -14.85 4.25 5.98
C GLY A 86 -13.62 4.77 5.24
N PHE A 87 -13.19 4.11 4.17
CA PHE A 87 -12.10 4.60 3.33
C PHE A 87 -12.61 5.63 2.31
N ALA A 88 -11.92 6.75 2.18
CA ALA A 88 -12.09 7.63 1.03
C ALA A 88 -11.48 6.96 -0.23
N VAL A 89 -12.08 7.17 -1.39
CA VAL A 89 -11.57 6.61 -2.64
C VAL A 89 -11.36 7.72 -3.65
N PHE A 90 -10.10 7.91 -4.06
CA PHE A 90 -9.74 8.76 -5.19
C PHE A 90 -9.67 7.88 -6.44
N ALA A 91 -10.58 8.12 -7.37
CA ALA A 91 -10.68 7.35 -8.61
C ALA A 91 -10.33 8.25 -9.81
N LYS A 92 -9.22 7.96 -10.49
CA LYS A 92 -8.74 8.71 -11.66
C LYS A 92 -9.02 7.93 -12.95
N PRO A 93 -9.66 8.53 -13.96
CA PRO A 93 -9.80 7.88 -15.27
C PRO A 93 -8.42 7.56 -15.87
N LYS A 94 -8.24 6.32 -16.33
CA LYS A 94 -7.02 5.91 -17.02
C LYS A 94 -7.11 6.35 -18.49
N VAL A 95 -6.54 7.50 -18.81
CA VAL A 95 -6.60 8.10 -20.15
C VAL A 95 -5.49 7.54 -21.05
N THR A 96 -4.31 7.26 -20.48
CA THR A 96 -3.14 6.68 -21.16
C THR A 96 -2.57 5.55 -20.33
N ASP A 97 -1.69 4.75 -20.91
CA ASP A 97 -1.00 3.67 -20.18
C ASP A 97 -0.09 4.23 -19.07
N ASP A 98 0.43 5.45 -19.26
CA ASP A 98 1.27 6.17 -18.29
C ASP A 98 0.44 7.02 -17.29
N SER A 99 -0.89 6.85 -17.25
CA SER A 99 -1.72 7.54 -16.24
C SER A 99 -1.37 7.00 -14.85
N ASP A 100 -0.57 7.76 -14.12
CA ASP A 100 -0.08 7.45 -12.80
C ASP A 100 -0.90 8.17 -11.72
N ILE A 101 -0.99 7.57 -10.54
CA ILE A 101 -1.64 8.13 -9.35
C ILE A 101 -0.65 8.52 -8.26
N ASP A 102 0.64 8.24 -8.45
CA ASP A 102 1.67 8.49 -7.43
C ASP A 102 1.74 9.97 -7.08
N SER A 103 1.68 10.85 -8.09
CA SER A 103 1.64 12.31 -7.87
C SER A 103 0.39 12.73 -7.08
N ASP A 104 -0.77 12.16 -7.37
CA ASP A 104 -2.01 12.46 -6.65
C ASP A 104 -1.91 12.02 -5.17
N MET A 105 -1.27 10.86 -4.91
CA MET A 105 -1.01 10.38 -3.56
C MET A 105 -0.06 11.31 -2.79
N LEU A 106 1.04 11.71 -3.42
CA LEU A 106 2.02 12.64 -2.81
C LEU A 106 1.41 14.03 -2.57
N ASP A 107 0.62 14.54 -3.51
CA ASP A 107 -0.10 15.80 -3.35
C ASP A 107 -1.10 15.74 -2.19
N HIS A 108 -1.78 14.61 -2.00
CA HIS A 108 -2.69 14.41 -0.87
C HIS A 108 -1.94 14.37 0.48
N ILE A 109 -0.81 13.67 0.55
CA ILE A 109 0.06 13.67 1.75
C ILE A 109 0.51 15.09 2.06
N GLU A 110 0.97 15.83 1.05
CA GLU A 110 1.44 17.22 1.23
C GLU A 110 0.29 18.16 1.67
N LEU A 111 -0.92 17.95 1.15
CA LEU A 111 -2.10 18.69 1.61
C LEU A 111 -2.32 18.48 3.11
N ARG A 112 -2.30 17.22 3.59
CA ARG A 112 -2.48 16.90 5.01
C ARG A 112 -1.32 17.40 5.87
N ARG A 113 -0.10 17.35 5.36
CA ARG A 113 1.07 17.92 6.06
C ARG A 113 0.90 19.41 6.34
N LYS A 114 0.33 20.17 5.39
CA LYS A 114 0.07 21.61 5.55
C LYS A 114 -1.01 21.94 6.58
N GLU A 115 -1.89 21.01 6.92
CA GLU A 115 -2.88 21.19 7.99
C GLU A 115 -2.23 21.19 9.39
N GLY A 116 -1.02 20.63 9.51
CA GLY A 116 -0.18 20.75 10.71
C GLY A 116 -0.49 19.74 11.82
N ASP A 117 -1.45 18.83 11.62
CA ASP A 117 -1.80 17.78 12.57
C ASP A 117 -1.30 16.38 12.16
N LEU A 118 -0.61 16.27 11.02
CA LEU A 118 -0.11 15.00 10.49
C LEU A 118 1.09 14.50 11.30
N ALA A 119 0.89 13.45 12.08
CA ALA A 119 1.93 12.84 12.91
C ALA A 119 2.56 11.61 12.24
N GLN A 120 1.76 10.85 11.48
CA GLN A 120 2.25 9.65 10.81
C GLN A 120 1.60 9.46 9.44
N VAL A 121 2.40 8.99 8.49
CA VAL A 121 1.95 8.55 7.16
C VAL A 121 2.21 7.06 7.00
N VAL A 122 1.16 6.33 6.61
CA VAL A 122 1.25 4.93 6.21
C VAL A 122 1.04 4.86 4.70
N VAL A 123 1.99 4.29 3.97
CA VAL A 123 1.92 4.14 2.51
C VAL A 123 1.83 2.67 2.16
N ALA A 124 0.75 2.27 1.51
CA ALA A 124 0.60 0.92 0.95
C ALA A 124 1.03 0.94 -0.52
N SER A 125 2.32 0.75 -0.77
CA SER A 125 2.91 0.62 -2.11
C SER A 125 4.29 -0.01 -2.05
N GLY A 126 4.67 -0.78 -3.07
CA GLY A 126 6.02 -1.30 -3.28
C GLY A 126 6.90 -0.40 -4.17
N ASP A 127 6.40 0.73 -4.70
CA ASP A 127 7.15 1.58 -5.63
C ASP A 127 8.13 2.52 -4.92
N GLY A 128 9.38 2.03 -4.77
CA GLY A 128 10.43 2.84 -4.20
C GLY A 128 10.90 4.00 -5.06
N ARG A 129 10.59 4.02 -6.36
CA ARG A 129 11.00 5.15 -7.23
C ARG A 129 10.15 6.36 -6.98
N ALA A 130 8.84 6.17 -6.87
CA ALA A 130 7.93 7.27 -6.60
C ALA A 130 8.04 7.75 -5.15
N PHE A 131 8.12 6.82 -4.19
CA PHE A 131 7.87 7.15 -2.78
C PHE A 131 9.12 7.33 -1.93
N ARG A 132 10.24 6.64 -2.19
CA ARG A 132 11.39 6.64 -1.29
C ARG A 132 11.84 8.05 -0.86
N SER A 133 12.19 8.90 -1.83
CA SER A 133 12.74 10.24 -1.53
C SER A 133 11.73 11.19 -0.86
N PRO A 134 10.45 11.27 -1.31
CA PRO A 134 9.43 12.04 -0.61
C PRO A 134 9.19 11.55 0.83
N LEU A 135 9.13 10.24 1.07
CA LEU A 135 8.90 9.68 2.40
C LEU A 135 10.08 9.94 3.35
N GLU A 136 11.32 9.80 2.88
CA GLU A 136 12.50 10.19 3.66
C GLU A 136 12.51 11.69 4.00
N ALA A 137 11.91 12.54 3.15
CA ALA A 137 11.75 13.96 3.46
C ALA A 137 10.74 14.19 4.59
N LEU A 138 9.62 13.48 4.61
CA LEU A 138 8.63 13.57 5.70
C LEU A 138 9.25 13.18 7.04
N VAL A 139 10.07 12.10 7.08
CA VAL A 139 10.77 11.70 8.30
C VAL A 139 11.71 12.81 8.79
N ARG A 140 12.44 13.46 7.89
CA ARG A 140 13.31 14.60 8.25
C ARG A 140 12.52 15.79 8.81
N ASP A 141 11.26 15.94 8.40
CA ASP A 141 10.34 16.96 8.91
C ASP A 141 9.66 16.55 10.23
N GLY A 142 10.01 15.37 10.78
CA GLY A 142 9.50 14.89 12.06
C GLY A 142 8.16 14.13 11.98
N ILE A 143 7.76 13.70 10.80
CA ILE A 143 6.57 12.87 10.57
C ILE A 143 6.99 11.40 10.52
N ASP A 144 6.35 10.55 11.31
CA ASP A 144 6.60 9.11 11.25
C ASP A 144 6.10 8.53 9.93
N VAL A 145 6.89 7.63 9.34
CA VAL A 145 6.55 7.00 8.07
C VAL A 145 6.66 5.49 8.17
N THR A 146 5.58 4.82 7.81
CA THR A 146 5.54 3.36 7.69
C THR A 146 5.06 2.97 6.29
N VAL A 147 5.78 2.08 5.64
CA VAL A 147 5.32 1.42 4.41
C VAL A 147 4.71 0.08 4.78
N ILE A 148 3.50 -0.18 4.29
CA ILE A 148 2.88 -1.50 4.38
C ILE A 148 2.83 -2.14 2.99
N GLY A 149 3.04 -3.45 2.92
CA GLY A 149 3.05 -4.15 1.64
C GLY A 149 3.52 -5.58 1.77
N PHE A 150 3.87 -6.17 0.64
CA PHE A 150 4.45 -7.51 0.62
C PHE A 150 5.98 -7.41 0.68
N ARG A 151 6.58 -8.18 1.56
CA ARG A 151 8.04 -8.20 1.81
C ARG A 151 8.86 -8.35 0.53
N GLU A 152 8.36 -9.14 -0.41
CA GLU A 152 9.01 -9.41 -1.68
C GLU A 152 9.11 -8.16 -2.59
N TYR A 153 8.23 -7.17 -2.41
CA TYR A 153 8.09 -6.03 -3.32
C TYR A 153 8.41 -4.68 -2.69
N ALA A 154 8.35 -4.55 -1.36
CA ALA A 154 8.65 -3.31 -0.65
C ALA A 154 10.12 -3.23 -0.19
N THR A 155 11.06 -3.62 -1.04
CA THR A 155 12.50 -3.71 -0.68
C THR A 155 13.12 -2.36 -0.34
N PHE A 156 12.60 -1.27 -0.87
CA PHE A 156 13.10 0.07 -0.58
C PHE A 156 12.87 0.48 0.88
N ALA A 157 11.71 0.12 1.42
CA ALA A 157 11.37 0.42 2.81
C ALA A 157 12.15 -0.47 3.78
N GLN A 158 12.28 -1.78 3.46
CA GLN A 158 13.08 -2.71 4.26
C GLN A 158 14.57 -2.36 4.31
N ALA A 159 15.10 -1.72 3.26
CA ALA A 159 16.47 -1.26 3.20
C ALA A 159 16.67 0.15 3.78
N SER A 160 15.61 0.82 4.20
CA SER A 160 15.68 2.14 4.81
C SER A 160 15.98 2.03 6.30
N GLU A 161 16.80 2.93 6.82
CA GLU A 161 17.07 3.07 8.27
C GLU A 161 16.06 3.99 8.96
N VAL A 162 15.25 4.72 8.18
CA VAL A 162 14.36 5.78 8.69
C VAL A 162 12.89 5.55 8.37
N ILE A 163 12.57 4.75 7.35
CA ILE A 163 11.20 4.38 7.00
C ILE A 163 10.87 3.04 7.64
N GLY A 164 9.81 2.98 8.44
CA GLY A 164 9.29 1.74 8.98
C GLY A 164 8.70 0.84 7.88
N PHE A 165 8.79 -0.47 8.04
CA PHE A 165 8.13 -1.45 7.16
C PHE A 165 7.31 -2.44 7.98
N ARG A 166 6.09 -2.72 7.53
CA ARG A 166 5.25 -3.78 8.06
C ARG A 166 4.69 -4.63 6.91
N ASP A 167 4.88 -5.94 6.99
CA ASP A 167 4.27 -6.87 6.06
C ASP A 167 2.76 -6.92 6.28
N LEU A 168 1.97 -6.88 5.19
CA LEU A 168 0.50 -6.95 5.29
C LEU A 168 0.01 -8.25 5.92
N GLU A 169 0.76 -9.35 5.78
CA GLU A 169 0.40 -10.62 6.41
C GLU A 169 0.63 -10.63 7.93
N GLU A 170 1.38 -9.66 8.46
CA GLU A 170 1.61 -9.47 9.90
C GLU A 170 0.53 -8.61 10.57
N ILE A 171 -0.41 -8.05 9.78
CA ILE A 171 -1.56 -7.31 10.31
C ILE A 171 -2.71 -8.29 10.52
N ASP A 172 -3.14 -8.43 11.75
CA ASP A 172 -4.14 -9.42 12.17
C ASP A 172 -5.44 -9.31 11.36
N GLY A 173 -5.82 -10.44 10.77
CA GLY A 173 -7.07 -10.59 10.03
C GLY A 173 -7.12 -9.92 8.66
N VAL A 174 -6.03 -9.33 8.17
CA VAL A 174 -5.95 -8.77 6.81
C VAL A 174 -6.10 -9.85 5.76
N PHE A 175 -5.55 -11.01 5.98
CA PHE A 175 -5.79 -12.21 5.17
C PHE A 175 -6.46 -13.29 6.02
N ARG A 176 -7.34 -14.09 5.39
CA ARG A 176 -8.02 -15.20 6.07
C ARG A 176 -7.08 -16.36 6.35
N GLU A 177 -6.13 -16.57 5.44
CA GLU A 177 -5.12 -17.62 5.45
C GLU A 177 -3.81 -17.05 4.88
N PRO A 178 -2.65 -17.63 5.21
CA PRO A 178 -1.39 -17.25 4.58
C PRO A 178 -1.50 -17.31 3.06
N LEU A 179 -0.91 -16.32 2.38
CA LEU A 179 -0.99 -16.25 0.92
C LEU A 179 -0.15 -17.39 0.29
N PRO A 180 -0.74 -18.16 -0.63
CA PRO A 180 0.01 -19.17 -1.35
C PRO A 180 1.03 -18.48 -2.28
N ARG A 181 2.30 -18.67 -1.98
CA ARG A 181 3.38 -18.18 -2.84
C ARG A 181 3.75 -19.22 -3.86
N MET A 182 3.84 -18.81 -5.12
CA MET A 182 4.42 -19.65 -6.16
C MET A 182 5.94 -19.70 -5.97
N THR A 183 6.47 -20.83 -5.56
CA THR A 183 7.89 -21.09 -5.34
C THR A 183 8.34 -22.28 -6.17
N LEU A 184 9.66 -22.46 -6.29
CA LEU A 184 10.20 -23.64 -6.97
C LEU A 184 9.76 -24.97 -6.32
N ASP A 185 9.53 -24.96 -5.00
CA ASP A 185 9.13 -26.14 -4.24
C ASP A 185 7.62 -26.42 -4.34
N SER A 186 6.83 -25.49 -4.88
CA SER A 186 5.36 -25.56 -5.02
C SER A 186 4.90 -25.54 -6.46
N LEU A 187 5.76 -25.87 -7.42
CA LEU A 187 5.40 -25.87 -8.84
C LEU A 187 4.37 -26.98 -9.14
N PRO A 188 3.29 -26.65 -9.86
CA PRO A 188 2.38 -27.66 -10.40
C PRO A 188 3.06 -28.49 -11.49
N ASP A 189 2.54 -29.69 -11.77
CA ASP A 189 3.10 -30.61 -12.77
C ASP A 189 3.18 -30.01 -14.17
N GLU A 190 2.22 -29.14 -14.51
CA GLU A 190 2.19 -28.40 -15.78
C GLU A 190 3.20 -27.23 -15.84
N GLY A 191 3.88 -26.94 -14.74
CA GLY A 191 4.78 -25.80 -14.60
C GLY A 191 4.05 -24.49 -14.29
N ALA A 192 4.80 -23.48 -13.84
CA ALA A 192 4.27 -22.15 -13.57
C ALA A 192 5.33 -21.07 -13.89
N TRP A 193 4.83 -19.87 -14.17
CA TRP A 193 5.68 -18.69 -14.32
C TRP A 193 6.01 -18.09 -12.96
N LEU A 194 7.30 -18.11 -12.62
CA LEU A 194 7.79 -17.35 -11.47
C LEU A 194 8.05 -15.92 -11.95
N GLN A 195 7.31 -14.98 -11.42
CA GLN A 195 7.44 -13.58 -11.81
C GLN A 195 8.78 -12.99 -11.34
N PRO A 196 9.39 -12.07 -12.10
CA PRO A 196 10.62 -11.44 -11.69
C PRO A 196 10.38 -10.51 -10.49
N PHE A 197 11.27 -10.56 -9.51
CA PHE A 197 11.24 -9.60 -8.37
C PHE A 197 11.54 -8.16 -8.79
N ARG A 198 12.14 -7.96 -9.97
CA ARG A 198 12.50 -6.65 -10.52
C ARG A 198 12.31 -6.63 -12.03
N SER A 199 11.89 -5.51 -12.55
CA SER A 199 11.86 -5.29 -14.00
C SER A 199 13.28 -5.36 -14.59
N LEU A 200 13.42 -5.87 -15.82
CA LEU A 200 14.70 -5.85 -16.54
C LEU A 200 15.26 -4.43 -16.69
N ARG A 201 14.39 -3.40 -16.72
CA ARG A 201 14.82 -1.99 -16.75
C ARG A 201 15.65 -1.60 -15.53
N SER A 202 15.44 -2.24 -14.38
CA SER A 202 16.22 -1.96 -13.17
C SER A 202 17.73 -2.25 -13.35
N LEU A 203 18.11 -3.04 -14.36
CA LEU A 203 19.52 -3.27 -14.69
C LEU A 203 20.21 -2.04 -15.32
N LEU A 204 19.42 -1.14 -15.91
CA LEU A 204 19.93 0.11 -16.52
C LEU A 204 20.00 1.26 -15.50
N GLU A 205 19.37 1.11 -14.34
CA GLU A 205 19.28 2.16 -13.30
C GLU A 205 20.45 2.10 -12.28
N LYS A 206 21.36 1.12 -12.43
CA LYS A 206 22.59 1.01 -11.63
C LYS A 206 23.75 1.73 -12.31
N ARG A 207 23.75 3.07 -12.20
CA ARG A 207 25.00 3.86 -12.26
C ARG A 207 24.85 5.15 -11.48
#